data_3ae250c1620b757abdd609d6ba5177ad
#
_entry.id   3ae250c1620b757abdd609d6ba5177ad
#
_cell.length_a   1.000
_cell.length_b   1.000
_cell.length_c   1.000
_cell.angle_alpha   90.00
_cell.angle_beta   90.00
_cell.angle_gamma   90.00
#
_symmetry.space_group_name_H-M   'P 1'
#
loop_
_entity.id
_entity.type
_entity.pdbx_description
1 polymer ?
#
loop_
_entity_poly.entity_id
_entity_poly.type
_entity_poly.pdbx_seq_one_letter_code
_entity_poly.pdbx_strand_id
1 'polypeptide(L)'
;MTEETHHFLSFDEFKLMKSNAIVINTGRGPTIDNKALYQALTQQEIAAAGLDDPEEEPAKRSSWDPQDNPIFSLPNVLVTPHAAYYSEESIRIARETAATQVAKIIQGVVPDYPMNPEVLQRQQN
;
A
#
# COMPACT_ATOMS: atom_id res chain seq x y z
N MET A 1 6.08 0.53 3.96
CA MET A 1 6.55 -0.84 3.77
C MET A 1 7.98 -0.92 4.28
N THR A 2 8.30 -1.94 5.05
CA THR A 2 9.64 -2.25 5.57
C THR A 2 10.03 -3.65 5.08
N GLU A 3 11.28 -4.06 5.28
CA GLU A 3 11.71 -5.43 4.97
C GLU A 3 10.88 -6.47 5.71
N GLU A 4 10.50 -6.19 6.96
CA GLU A 4 9.67 -7.08 7.80
C GLU A 4 8.23 -7.23 7.30
N THR A 5 7.70 -6.25 6.57
CA THR A 5 6.34 -6.27 6.04
C THR A 5 6.26 -6.69 4.57
N HIS A 6 7.41 -6.92 3.92
CA HIS A 6 7.44 -7.44 2.55
C HIS A 6 6.94 -8.88 2.52
N HIS A 7 5.94 -9.16 1.68
CA HIS A 7 5.26 -10.45 1.58
C HIS A 7 4.77 -11.02 2.92
N PHE A 8 4.30 -10.09 3.80
CA PHE A 8 3.72 -10.46 5.10
C PHE A 8 2.55 -11.45 4.98
N LEU A 9 1.75 -11.31 3.91
CA LEU A 9 0.77 -12.32 3.52
C LEU A 9 1.33 -13.12 2.33
N SER A 10 1.62 -14.39 2.58
CA SER A 10 2.14 -15.35 1.60
C SER A 10 1.39 -16.68 1.70
N PHE A 11 1.93 -17.73 1.14
CA PHE A 11 1.28 -19.04 1.01
C PHE A 11 0.79 -19.62 2.34
N ASP A 12 1.55 -19.46 3.40
CA ASP A 12 1.21 -20.09 4.69
C ASP A 12 0.13 -19.31 5.42
N GLU A 13 0.14 -17.97 5.32
CA GLU A 13 -0.90 -17.12 5.92
C GLU A 13 -2.25 -17.35 5.24
N PHE A 14 -2.29 -17.50 3.91
CA PHE A 14 -3.54 -17.78 3.20
C PHE A 14 -4.16 -19.12 3.60
N LYS A 15 -3.36 -20.17 3.79
CA LYS A 15 -3.83 -21.49 4.25
C LYS A 15 -4.48 -21.46 5.64
N LEU A 16 -4.12 -20.48 6.48
CA LEU A 16 -4.70 -20.30 7.81
C LEU A 16 -6.03 -19.55 7.79
N MET A 17 -6.37 -18.92 6.66
CA MET A 17 -7.61 -18.17 6.51
C MET A 17 -8.82 -19.10 6.30
N LYS A 18 -10.01 -18.55 6.58
CA LYS A 18 -11.24 -19.23 6.23
C LYS A 18 -11.48 -19.15 4.72
N SER A 19 -12.06 -20.19 4.12
CA SER A 19 -12.38 -20.21 2.69
C SER A 19 -13.39 -19.15 2.25
N ASN A 20 -14.12 -18.53 3.17
CA ASN A 20 -14.99 -17.39 2.91
C ASN A 20 -14.35 -16.04 3.27
N ALA A 21 -13.06 -16.00 3.58
CA ALA A 21 -12.34 -14.76 3.87
C ALA A 21 -12.25 -13.88 2.61
N ILE A 22 -12.33 -12.58 2.84
CA ILE A 22 -12.07 -11.55 1.82
C ILE A 22 -10.87 -10.74 2.30
N VAL A 23 -9.84 -10.64 1.47
CA VAL A 23 -8.63 -9.87 1.77
C VAL A 23 -8.74 -8.50 1.12
N ILE A 24 -8.58 -7.44 1.92
CA ILE A 24 -8.59 -6.04 1.43
C ILE A 24 -7.23 -5.42 1.70
N ASN A 25 -6.57 -4.94 0.63
CA ASN A 25 -5.30 -4.21 0.74
C ASN A 25 -5.45 -2.80 0.19
N THR A 26 -5.51 -1.83 1.10
CA THR A 26 -5.47 -0.39 0.81
C THR A 26 -4.14 0.25 1.27
N GLY A 27 -3.17 -0.58 1.59
CA GLY A 27 -1.86 -0.17 2.08
C GLY A 27 -0.81 -0.13 0.98
N ARG A 28 0.01 -1.19 0.89
CA ARG A 28 1.06 -1.32 -0.12
C ARG A 28 1.04 -2.71 -0.74
N GLY A 29 1.11 -2.77 -2.06
CA GLY A 29 1.08 -4.01 -2.84
C GLY A 29 2.05 -5.07 -2.35
N PRO A 30 3.35 -4.75 -2.23
CA PRO A 30 4.35 -5.73 -1.79
C PRO A 30 4.20 -6.26 -0.35
N THR A 31 3.16 -5.90 0.39
CA THR A 31 2.81 -6.57 1.64
C THR A 31 2.14 -7.93 1.41
N ILE A 32 1.67 -8.17 0.20
CA ILE A 32 1.07 -9.44 -0.22
C ILE A 32 1.88 -10.01 -1.38
N ASP A 33 2.30 -11.26 -1.26
CA ASP A 33 2.90 -12.01 -2.37
C ASP A 33 1.85 -12.27 -3.44
N ASN A 34 2.03 -11.68 -4.62
CA ASN A 34 1.09 -11.80 -5.75
C ASN A 34 0.88 -13.26 -6.20
N LYS A 35 1.93 -14.09 -6.17
CA LYS A 35 1.82 -15.49 -6.56
C LYS A 35 1.00 -16.28 -5.55
N ALA A 36 1.25 -16.04 -4.27
CA ALA A 36 0.49 -16.66 -3.19
C ALA A 36 -0.98 -16.24 -3.23
N LEU A 37 -1.27 -14.96 -3.44
CA LEU A 37 -2.63 -14.44 -3.58
C LEU A 37 -3.35 -15.06 -4.77
N TYR A 38 -2.69 -15.13 -5.94
CA TYR A 38 -3.27 -15.76 -7.13
C TYR A 38 -3.62 -17.24 -6.87
N GLN A 39 -2.72 -17.97 -6.22
CA GLN A 39 -2.98 -19.37 -5.86
C GLN A 39 -4.16 -19.48 -4.89
N ALA A 40 -4.16 -18.68 -3.82
CA ALA A 40 -5.23 -18.73 -2.81
C ALA A 40 -6.61 -18.45 -3.39
N LEU A 41 -6.71 -17.50 -4.34
CA LEU A 41 -7.96 -17.16 -5.02
C LEU A 41 -8.42 -18.26 -5.99
N THR A 42 -7.49 -18.82 -6.77
CA THR A 42 -7.82 -19.86 -7.79
C THR A 42 -8.10 -21.21 -7.16
N GLN A 43 -7.45 -21.54 -6.04
CA GLN A 43 -7.70 -22.77 -5.28
C GLN A 43 -8.82 -22.64 -4.25
N GLN A 44 -9.48 -21.46 -4.19
CA GLN A 44 -10.58 -21.19 -3.25
C GLN A 44 -10.15 -21.33 -1.76
N GLU A 45 -8.89 -21.09 -1.46
CA GLU A 45 -8.41 -20.97 -0.08
C GLU A 45 -9.01 -19.73 0.59
N ILE A 46 -9.26 -18.67 -0.19
CA ILE A 46 -10.02 -17.46 0.19
C ILE A 46 -11.09 -17.15 -0.86
N ALA A 47 -12.13 -16.42 -0.48
CA ALA A 47 -13.26 -16.12 -1.37
C ALA A 47 -12.95 -15.03 -2.41
N ALA A 48 -12.31 -13.93 -1.99
CA ALA A 48 -12.11 -12.76 -2.85
C ALA A 48 -10.99 -11.86 -2.34
N ALA A 49 -10.56 -10.91 -3.18
CA ALA A 49 -9.66 -9.84 -2.79
C ALA A 49 -10.09 -8.49 -3.34
N GLY A 50 -9.81 -7.40 -2.57
CA GLY A 50 -9.91 -6.01 -3.00
C GLY A 50 -8.53 -5.35 -2.87
N LEU A 51 -8.00 -4.82 -3.96
CA LEU A 51 -6.64 -4.31 -4.05
C LEU A 51 -6.66 -2.87 -4.55
N ASP A 52 -6.11 -1.93 -3.79
CA ASP A 52 -5.99 -0.53 -4.21
C ASP A 52 -4.58 -0.22 -4.76
N ASP A 53 -3.56 -0.90 -4.24
CA ASP A 53 -2.17 -0.83 -4.70
C ASP A 53 -1.65 -2.27 -4.86
N PRO A 54 -1.82 -2.91 -6.03
CA PRO A 54 -1.25 -4.24 -6.26
C PRO A 54 0.29 -4.18 -6.35
N GLU A 55 0.98 -5.28 -6.04
CA GLU A 55 2.45 -5.34 -5.99
C GLU A 55 3.10 -4.83 -7.28
N GLU A 56 2.50 -5.14 -8.41
CA GLU A 56 2.96 -4.71 -9.73
C GLU A 56 2.10 -3.58 -10.27
N GLU A 57 2.05 -2.47 -9.54
CA GLU A 57 1.21 -1.33 -9.89
C GLU A 57 1.49 -0.83 -11.32
N PRO A 58 0.45 -0.72 -12.17
CA PRO A 58 0.59 -0.32 -13.57
C PRO A 58 1.29 1.03 -13.76
N ALA A 59 0.99 2.00 -12.89
CA ALA A 59 1.53 3.35 -12.97
C ALA A 59 3.06 3.44 -12.84
N LYS A 60 3.70 2.40 -12.32
CA LYS A 60 5.16 2.33 -12.12
C LYS A 60 5.91 1.69 -13.30
N ARG A 61 5.19 1.23 -14.32
CA ARG A 61 5.80 0.56 -15.49
C ARG A 61 5.71 1.41 -16.75
N SER A 62 6.76 1.40 -17.55
CA SER A 62 6.80 2.08 -18.85
C SER A 62 5.93 1.39 -19.90
N SER A 63 5.70 0.08 -19.75
CA SER A 63 4.74 -0.70 -20.52
C SER A 63 4.04 -1.65 -19.57
N TRP A 64 2.72 -1.61 -19.52
CA TRP A 64 1.90 -2.48 -18.68
C TRP A 64 0.73 -3.03 -19.50
N ASP A 65 0.54 -4.33 -19.42
CA ASP A 65 -0.63 -5.01 -19.96
C ASP A 65 -1.32 -5.74 -18.79
N PRO A 66 -2.66 -5.65 -18.65
CA PRO A 66 -3.41 -6.43 -17.67
C PRO A 66 -3.11 -7.94 -17.73
N GLN A 67 -2.71 -8.46 -18.90
CA GLN A 67 -2.36 -9.85 -19.10
C GLN A 67 -1.02 -10.24 -18.43
N ASP A 68 -0.15 -9.29 -18.14
CA ASP A 68 1.12 -9.53 -17.48
C ASP A 68 0.95 -9.96 -16.00
N ASN A 69 -0.18 -9.58 -15.39
CA ASN A 69 -0.52 -9.99 -14.04
C ASN A 69 -1.88 -10.70 -14.02
N PRO A 70 -1.92 -12.02 -13.87
CA PRO A 70 -3.15 -12.80 -13.96
C PRO A 70 -4.19 -12.48 -12.86
N ILE A 71 -3.80 -11.82 -11.78
CA ILE A 71 -4.72 -11.38 -10.72
C ILE A 71 -5.81 -10.45 -11.27
N PHE A 72 -5.47 -9.57 -12.24
CA PHE A 72 -6.43 -8.64 -12.83
C PHE A 72 -7.53 -9.32 -13.67
N SER A 73 -7.32 -10.56 -14.04
CA SER A 73 -8.28 -11.34 -14.83
C SER A 73 -9.24 -12.18 -13.97
N LEU A 74 -9.02 -12.24 -12.65
CA LEU A 74 -9.83 -13.07 -11.76
C LEU A 74 -11.18 -12.43 -11.47
N PRO A 75 -12.30 -13.19 -11.58
CA PRO A 75 -13.64 -12.65 -11.36
C PRO A 75 -13.95 -12.31 -9.89
N ASN A 76 -13.15 -12.79 -8.96
CA ASN A 76 -13.26 -12.58 -7.53
C ASN A 76 -12.22 -11.57 -6.99
N VAL A 77 -11.66 -10.73 -7.88
CA VAL A 77 -10.76 -9.63 -7.52
C VAL A 77 -11.34 -8.29 -7.97
N LEU A 78 -11.38 -7.34 -7.05
CA LEU A 78 -11.66 -5.94 -7.33
C LEU A 78 -10.38 -5.14 -7.22
N VAL A 79 -10.04 -4.36 -8.26
CA VAL A 79 -8.89 -3.46 -8.23
C VAL A 79 -9.37 -2.02 -8.36
N THR A 80 -8.85 -1.13 -7.53
CA THR A 80 -9.08 0.32 -7.58
C THR A 80 -7.78 1.04 -7.93
N PRO A 81 -7.84 2.27 -8.50
CA PRO A 81 -6.66 2.92 -9.09
C PRO A 81 -5.81 3.67 -8.05
N HIS A 82 -5.41 3.03 -6.97
CA HIS A 82 -4.61 3.61 -5.86
C HIS A 82 -5.25 4.89 -5.31
N ALA A 83 -6.54 4.81 -5.02
CA ALA A 83 -7.37 5.94 -4.63
C ALA A 83 -8.02 5.78 -3.24
N ALA A 84 -7.65 4.77 -2.47
CA ALA A 84 -8.24 4.55 -1.14
C ALA A 84 -7.99 5.70 -0.16
N TYR A 85 -6.94 6.52 -0.40
CA TYR A 85 -6.68 7.73 0.38
C TYR A 85 -7.62 8.88 0.00
N TYR A 86 -8.35 8.80 -1.12
CA TYR A 86 -9.06 9.92 -1.69
C TYR A 86 -10.41 10.18 -1.00
N SER A 87 -10.44 11.20 -0.17
CA SER A 87 -11.65 11.89 0.27
C SER A 87 -11.35 13.39 0.34
N GLU A 88 -12.37 14.23 0.27
CA GLU A 88 -12.20 15.69 0.39
C GLU A 88 -11.49 16.05 1.70
N GLU A 89 -11.88 15.38 2.78
CA GLU A 89 -11.31 15.61 4.09
C GLU A 89 -9.83 15.16 4.17
N SER A 90 -9.50 13.96 3.71
CA SER A 90 -8.13 13.44 3.77
C SER A 90 -7.16 14.27 2.93
N ILE A 91 -7.59 14.72 1.74
CA ILE A 91 -6.79 15.59 0.88
C ILE A 91 -6.55 16.94 1.55
N ARG A 92 -7.59 17.56 2.13
CA ARG A 92 -7.46 18.81 2.85
C ARG A 92 -6.48 18.67 4.01
N ILE A 93 -6.66 17.68 4.87
CA ILE A 93 -5.80 17.42 6.02
C ILE A 93 -4.34 17.18 5.58
N ALA A 94 -4.13 16.35 4.56
CA ALA A 94 -2.78 16.07 4.05
C ALA A 94 -2.07 17.33 3.54
N ARG A 95 -2.77 18.18 2.78
CA ARG A 95 -2.22 19.45 2.27
C ARG A 95 -1.93 20.45 3.37
N GLU A 96 -2.87 20.64 4.31
CA GLU A 96 -2.71 21.54 5.45
C GLU A 96 -1.55 21.09 6.35
N THR A 97 -1.47 19.79 6.64
CA THR A 97 -0.38 19.23 7.42
C THR A 97 0.97 19.47 6.73
N ALA A 98 1.09 19.12 5.46
CA ALA A 98 2.34 19.31 4.72
C ALA A 98 2.77 20.78 4.69
N ALA A 99 1.85 21.71 4.40
CA ALA A 99 2.14 23.13 4.38
C ALA A 99 2.57 23.66 5.76
N THR A 100 1.91 23.19 6.82
CA THR A 100 2.25 23.56 8.21
C THR A 100 3.65 23.07 8.59
N GLN A 101 4.02 21.83 8.23
CA GLN A 101 5.36 21.31 8.52
C GLN A 101 6.45 22.10 7.77
N VAL A 102 6.21 22.44 6.50
CA VAL A 102 7.14 23.28 5.71
C VAL A 102 7.29 24.66 6.33
N ALA A 103 6.18 25.31 6.75
CA ALA A 103 6.22 26.61 7.41
C ALA A 103 7.03 26.57 8.72
N LYS A 104 6.87 25.53 9.53
CA LYS A 104 7.68 25.32 10.74
C LYS A 104 9.17 25.25 10.43
N ILE A 105 9.56 24.47 9.44
CA ILE A 105 10.98 24.32 9.02
C ILE A 105 11.56 25.67 8.58
N ILE A 106 10.83 26.44 7.76
CA ILE A 106 11.28 27.78 7.31
C ILE A 106 11.46 28.75 8.50
N GLN A 107 10.64 28.61 9.53
CA GLN A 107 10.72 29.43 10.75
C GLN A 107 11.77 28.93 11.77
N GLY A 108 12.51 27.87 11.44
CA GLY A 108 13.48 27.26 12.36
C GLY A 108 12.82 26.45 13.50
N VAL A 109 11.53 26.13 13.37
CA VAL A 109 10.79 25.31 14.32
C VAL A 109 10.87 23.84 13.92
N VAL A 110 11.07 22.95 14.88
CA VAL A 110 11.11 21.51 14.65
C VAL A 110 9.76 21.02 14.12
N PRO A 111 9.73 20.26 13.00
CA PRO A 111 8.49 19.69 12.51
C PRO A 111 7.95 18.61 13.47
N ASP A 112 6.63 18.39 13.45
CA ASP A 112 5.96 17.46 14.39
C ASP A 112 6.26 15.99 14.06
N TYR A 113 6.56 15.67 12.78
CA TYR A 113 6.67 14.30 12.28
C TYR A 113 7.98 14.06 11.50
N PRO A 114 9.17 14.29 12.10
CA PRO A 114 10.43 14.07 11.39
C PRO A 114 10.70 12.57 11.22
N MET A 115 10.90 12.13 9.98
CA MET A 115 11.28 10.73 9.68
C MET A 115 12.74 10.42 10.02
N ASN A 116 13.58 11.44 10.08
CA ASN A 116 15.02 11.36 10.34
C ASN A 116 15.42 12.40 11.39
N PRO A 117 14.99 12.25 12.66
CA PRO A 117 15.17 13.25 13.72
C PRO A 117 16.65 13.57 14.01
N GLU A 118 17.57 12.66 13.68
CA GLU A 118 19.01 12.86 13.83
C GLU A 118 19.56 14.04 12.99
N VAL A 119 18.89 14.40 11.90
CA VAL A 119 19.28 15.56 11.06
C VAL A 119 19.08 16.88 11.79
N LEU A 120 18.07 16.95 12.67
CA LEU A 120 17.76 18.16 13.43
C LEU A 120 18.84 18.49 14.46
N GLN A 121 19.59 17.50 14.93
CA GLN A 121 20.69 17.69 15.89
C GLN A 121 21.92 18.33 15.23
N ARG A 122 22.10 18.18 13.91
CA ARG A 122 23.25 18.73 13.15
C ARG A 122 23.14 20.23 12.88
N GLN A 123 21.96 20.81 13.02
CA GLN A 123 21.73 22.24 12.79
C GLN A 123 21.96 23.09 14.05
N GLN A 124 22.23 22.46 15.20
CA GLN A 124 22.49 23.14 16.47
C GLN A 124 23.98 23.27 16.82
N ASN A 125 24.86 22.76 15.96
CA ASN A 125 26.33 22.90 16.04
C ASN A 125 26.85 23.73 14.87
#